data_4409ee5ec37c40fe235c794d4544f0c5
#
_entry.id   4409ee5ec37c40fe235c794d4544f0c5
#
_cell.length_a   1.000
_cell.length_b   1.000
_cell.length_c   1.000
_cell.angle_alpha   90.00
_cell.angle_beta   90.00
_cell.angle_gamma   90.00
#
_symmetry.space_group_name_H-M   'P 1'
#
loop_
_entity.id
_entity.type
_entity.pdbx_description
1 polymer ?
#
loop_
_entity_poly.entity_id
_entity_poly.type
_entity_poly.pdbx_seq_one_letter_code
_entity_poly.pdbx_strand_id
1 'polypeptide(L)'
;MVKIKRSLIFVLAVLLLASFCQPVVAGTGKININTASKAELKTLDGVGKKAADRIIEYRKNKPFETIEDLMNVKGIGKKKFEKNKDLITVKDK
;
A
#
# COMPACT_ATOMS: atom_id res chain seq x y z
N MET A 1 -18.24 -26.25 29.00
CA MET A 1 -17.30 -25.91 29.92
C MET A 1 -16.13 -25.11 29.48
N VAL A 2 -14.99 -25.43 30.04
CA VAL A 2 -13.78 -24.68 29.74
C VAL A 2 -13.42 -24.63 28.27
N LYS A 3 -13.68 -25.70 27.59
CA LYS A 3 -13.34 -25.77 26.17
C LYS A 3 -14.04 -24.73 25.33
N ILE A 4 -15.27 -24.47 25.67
CA ILE A 4 -16.05 -23.51 24.92
C ILE A 4 -15.47 -22.13 25.06
N LYS A 5 -15.02 -21.82 26.24
CA LYS A 5 -14.46 -20.50 26.50
C LYS A 5 -13.22 -20.25 25.69
N ARG A 6 -12.42 -21.29 25.51
CA ARG A 6 -11.22 -21.13 24.72
C ARG A 6 -11.53 -20.79 23.31
N SER A 7 -12.54 -21.42 22.76
CA SER A 7 -12.93 -21.16 21.38
C SER A 7 -13.35 -19.72 21.21
N LEU A 8 -14.06 -19.20 22.17
CA LEU A 8 -14.50 -17.83 22.10
C LEU A 8 -13.34 -16.87 22.12
N ILE A 9 -12.37 -17.15 22.96
CA ILE A 9 -11.21 -16.30 23.06
C ILE A 9 -10.46 -16.29 21.74
N PHE A 10 -10.40 -17.42 21.11
CA PHE A 10 -9.74 -17.55 19.84
C PHE A 10 -10.37 -16.65 18.78
N VAL A 11 -11.68 -16.69 18.72
CA VAL A 11 -12.42 -15.91 17.75
C VAL A 11 -12.18 -14.42 17.98
N LEU A 12 -12.19 -14.02 19.23
CA LEU A 12 -11.97 -12.63 19.54
C LEU A 12 -10.59 -12.16 19.11
N ALA A 13 -9.62 -13.01 19.30
CA ALA A 13 -8.27 -12.65 18.92
C ALA A 13 -8.16 -12.41 17.42
N VAL A 14 -8.83 -13.23 16.65
CA VAL A 14 -8.80 -13.09 15.21
C VAL A 14 -9.46 -11.79 14.79
N LEU A 15 -10.55 -11.46 15.40
CA LEU A 15 -11.26 -10.23 15.09
C LEU A 15 -10.40 -9.02 15.40
N LEU A 16 -9.69 -9.06 16.49
CA LEU A 16 -8.83 -7.96 16.85
C LEU A 16 -7.74 -7.75 15.84
N LEU A 17 -7.20 -8.83 15.34
CA LEU A 17 -6.17 -8.71 14.33
C LEU A 17 -6.69 -8.04 13.07
N ALA A 18 -7.87 -8.39 12.67
CA ALA A 18 -8.47 -7.80 11.49
C ALA A 18 -8.66 -6.31 11.67
N SER A 19 -9.14 -5.90 12.82
CA SER A 19 -9.31 -4.49 13.09
C SER A 19 -8.01 -3.76 13.11
N PHE A 20 -7.03 -4.42 13.58
CA PHE A 20 -5.74 -3.82 13.78
C PHE A 20 -5.09 -3.35 12.49
N CYS A 21 -5.41 -3.98 11.40
CA CYS A 21 -4.81 -3.63 10.14
C CYS A 21 -5.25 -2.26 9.64
N GLN A 22 -6.37 -1.81 10.05
CA GLN A 22 -6.91 -0.57 9.52
C GLN A 22 -6.24 0.70 9.99
N PRO A 23 -5.95 0.83 11.25
CA PRO A 23 -5.39 2.10 11.74
C PRO A 23 -4.08 2.48 11.09
N VAL A 24 -3.40 1.51 10.58
CA VAL A 24 -2.09 1.75 10.01
C VAL A 24 -2.15 2.76 8.89
N VAL A 25 -3.19 2.71 8.13
CA VAL A 25 -3.30 3.54 6.95
C VAL A 25 -3.59 4.98 7.28
N ALA A 26 -4.29 5.20 8.34
CA ALA A 26 -4.74 6.53 8.66
C ALA A 26 -3.63 7.49 9.04
N GLY A 27 -2.48 7.01 9.35
CA GLY A 27 -1.43 7.84 9.88
C GLY A 27 -1.02 9.02 9.05
N THR A 28 -0.67 8.79 7.81
CA THR A 28 -0.13 9.85 6.97
C THR A 28 -1.04 10.31 5.87
N GLY A 29 -1.99 9.48 5.49
CA GLY A 29 -2.84 9.79 4.35
C GLY A 29 -2.15 9.65 3.01
N LYS A 30 -0.89 9.27 3.00
CA LYS A 30 -0.15 9.07 1.77
C LYS A 30 0.11 7.60 1.51
N ILE A 31 0.27 7.27 0.24
CA ILE A 31 0.51 5.90 -0.18
C ILE A 31 2.01 5.70 -0.33
N ASN A 32 2.54 4.74 0.42
CA ASN A 32 3.95 4.41 0.33
C ASN A 32 4.16 3.47 -0.87
N ILE A 33 4.77 3.98 -1.92
CA ILE A 33 4.92 3.21 -3.15
C ILE A 33 5.84 2.01 -3.00
N ASN A 34 6.64 1.97 -1.94
CA ASN A 34 7.50 0.81 -1.69
C ASN A 34 6.77 -0.34 -1.02
N THR A 35 5.66 -0.07 -0.35
CA THR A 35 4.97 -1.10 0.42
C THR A 35 3.50 -1.25 0.08
N ALA A 36 2.94 -0.35 -0.69
CA ALA A 36 1.52 -0.36 -0.99
C ALA A 36 1.10 -1.62 -1.72
N SER A 37 -0.11 -2.06 -1.46
CA SER A 37 -0.67 -3.19 -2.17
C SER A 37 -1.10 -2.75 -3.56
N LYS A 38 -1.36 -3.73 -4.40
CA LYS A 38 -1.83 -3.43 -5.75
C LYS A 38 -3.11 -2.61 -5.70
N ALA A 39 -4.01 -2.95 -4.80
CA ALA A 39 -5.27 -2.23 -4.68
C ALA A 39 -5.05 -0.77 -4.32
N GLU A 40 -4.12 -0.52 -3.41
CA GLU A 40 -3.80 0.84 -3.02
C GLU A 40 -3.19 1.63 -4.17
N LEU A 41 -2.28 1.00 -4.90
CA LEU A 41 -1.65 1.66 -6.03
C LEU A 41 -2.66 2.03 -7.10
N LYS A 42 -3.69 1.22 -7.26
CA LYS A 42 -4.72 1.49 -8.26
C LYS A 42 -5.61 2.67 -7.90
N THR A 43 -5.55 3.13 -6.67
CA THR A 43 -6.32 4.32 -6.30
C THR A 43 -5.66 5.60 -6.79
N LEU A 44 -4.41 5.50 -7.22
CA LEU A 44 -3.73 6.66 -7.76
C LEU A 44 -4.29 7.03 -9.13
N ASP A 45 -4.30 8.31 -9.40
CA ASP A 45 -4.87 8.81 -10.64
C ASP A 45 -4.06 8.31 -11.85
N GLY A 46 -4.74 7.65 -12.77
CA GLY A 46 -4.09 7.15 -13.96
C GLY A 46 -3.30 5.86 -13.78
N VAL A 47 -3.33 5.27 -12.60
CA VAL A 47 -2.63 4.03 -12.32
C VAL A 47 -3.64 2.89 -12.35
N GLY A 48 -3.62 2.14 -13.43
CA GLY A 48 -4.50 0.99 -13.55
C GLY A 48 -3.79 -0.28 -13.16
N LYS A 49 -4.41 -1.40 -13.51
CA LYS A 49 -3.89 -2.71 -13.14
C LYS A 49 -2.47 -2.93 -13.64
N LYS A 50 -2.22 -2.60 -14.91
CA LYS A 50 -0.89 -2.83 -15.48
C LYS A 50 0.17 -1.94 -14.87
N ALA A 51 -0.16 -0.68 -14.66
CA ALA A 51 0.79 0.24 -14.06
C ALA A 51 1.10 -0.20 -12.64
N ALA A 52 0.09 -0.62 -11.90
CA ALA A 52 0.31 -1.09 -10.54
C ALA A 52 1.23 -2.32 -10.53
N ASP A 53 1.02 -3.24 -11.45
CA ASP A 53 1.88 -4.42 -11.56
C ASP A 53 3.32 -4.02 -11.85
N ARG A 54 3.51 -3.03 -12.70
CA ARG A 54 4.85 -2.58 -13.04
C ARG A 54 5.54 -1.89 -11.87
N ILE A 55 4.79 -1.18 -11.07
CA ILE A 55 5.34 -0.57 -9.87
C ILE A 55 5.83 -1.65 -8.92
N ILE A 56 5.02 -2.68 -8.73
CA ILE A 56 5.36 -3.77 -7.82
C ILE A 56 6.61 -4.50 -8.33
N GLU A 57 6.68 -4.76 -9.62
CA GLU A 57 7.85 -5.42 -10.18
C GLU A 57 9.09 -4.57 -10.05
N TYR A 58 8.97 -3.29 -10.30
CA TYR A 58 10.11 -2.39 -10.23
C TYR A 58 10.72 -2.40 -8.83
N ARG A 59 9.88 -2.29 -7.81
CA ARG A 59 10.40 -2.18 -6.45
C ARG A 59 10.98 -3.49 -5.92
N LYS A 60 10.67 -4.61 -6.55
CA LYS A 60 11.30 -5.87 -6.18
C LYS A 60 12.77 -5.88 -6.50
N ASN A 61 13.13 -5.22 -7.60
CA ASN A 61 14.51 -5.18 -8.03
C ASN A 61 15.25 -3.99 -7.42
N LYS A 62 14.53 -2.89 -7.25
CA LYS A 62 15.13 -1.68 -6.75
C LYS A 62 14.07 -0.85 -6.05
N PRO A 63 14.18 -0.66 -4.74
CA PRO A 63 13.21 0.16 -4.02
C PRO A 63 13.24 1.60 -4.53
N PHE A 64 12.13 2.28 -4.39
CA PHE A 64 12.07 3.69 -4.73
C PHE A 64 12.77 4.48 -3.65
N GLU A 65 13.73 5.27 -4.03
CA GLU A 65 14.45 6.11 -3.07
C GLU A 65 13.79 7.46 -2.93
N THR A 66 13.18 7.93 -4.00
CA THR A 66 12.44 9.18 -3.98
C THR A 66 11.14 8.95 -4.72
N ILE A 67 10.16 9.84 -4.52
CA ILE A 67 8.91 9.69 -5.25
C ILE A 67 9.11 9.90 -6.75
N GLU A 68 10.11 10.68 -7.10
CA GLU A 68 10.42 10.92 -8.52
C GLU A 68 10.85 9.65 -9.23
N ASP A 69 11.35 8.68 -8.50
CA ASP A 69 11.73 7.40 -9.09
C ASP A 69 10.53 6.68 -9.71
N LEU A 70 9.32 7.06 -9.32
CA LEU A 70 8.14 6.46 -9.88
C LEU A 70 8.08 6.68 -11.39
N MET A 71 8.66 7.76 -11.87
CA MET A 71 8.69 8.04 -13.30
C MET A 71 9.57 7.08 -14.08
N ASN A 72 10.39 6.31 -13.39
CA ASN A 72 11.21 5.28 -14.05
C ASN A 72 10.40 4.04 -14.39
N VAL A 73 9.20 3.94 -13.83
CA VAL A 73 8.34 2.80 -14.11
C VAL A 73 7.66 3.01 -15.46
N LYS A 74 7.74 2.00 -16.31
CA LYS A 74 7.12 2.09 -17.61
C LYS A 74 5.62 2.31 -17.46
N GLY A 75 5.11 3.29 -18.15
CA GLY A 75 3.69 3.61 -18.06
C GLY A 75 3.37 4.74 -17.10
N ILE A 76 4.36 5.16 -16.32
CA ILE A 76 4.18 6.30 -15.42
C ILE A 76 5.01 7.45 -15.98
N GLY A 77 4.34 8.36 -16.61
CA GLY A 77 5.04 9.52 -17.16
C GLY A 77 4.98 10.69 -16.20
N LYS A 78 5.51 11.80 -16.65
CA LYS A 78 5.55 13.01 -15.86
C LYS A 78 4.16 13.47 -15.44
N LYS A 79 3.20 13.39 -16.34
CA LYS A 79 1.84 13.82 -16.02
C LYS A 79 1.23 13.02 -14.89
N LYS A 80 1.37 11.70 -14.93
CA LYS A 80 0.82 10.86 -13.88
C LYS A 80 1.53 11.11 -12.58
N PHE A 81 2.84 11.31 -12.63
CA PHE A 81 3.59 11.62 -11.44
C PHE A 81 3.10 12.92 -10.82
N GLU A 82 2.96 13.97 -11.63
CA GLU A 82 2.55 15.28 -11.13
C GLU A 82 1.17 15.23 -10.47
N LYS A 83 0.28 14.45 -11.05
CA LYS A 83 -1.06 14.34 -10.48
C LYS A 83 -1.07 13.65 -9.13
N ASN A 84 -0.11 12.79 -8.88
CA ASN A 84 -0.11 11.97 -7.69
C ASN A 84 0.96 12.32 -6.67
N LYS A 85 1.86 13.24 -7.00
CA LYS A 85 3.02 13.49 -6.14
C LYS A 85 2.67 13.85 -4.71
N ASP A 86 1.56 14.49 -4.50
CA ASP A 86 1.15 14.85 -3.14
C ASP A 86 0.48 13.71 -2.40
N LEU A 87 0.20 12.62 -3.09
CA LEU A 87 -0.49 11.48 -2.53
C LEU A 87 0.43 10.31 -2.22
N ILE A 88 1.70 10.41 -2.59
CA ILE A 88 2.61 9.29 -2.47
C ILE A 88 3.82 9.64 -1.64
N THR A 89 4.46 8.60 -1.10
CA THR A 89 5.67 8.76 -0.33
C THR A 89 6.51 7.50 -0.50
N VAL A 90 7.78 7.57 -0.12
CA VAL A 90 8.64 6.38 -0.13
C VAL A 90 9.02 5.96 1.28
N LYS A 91 8.55 6.68 2.28
CA LYS A 91 8.83 6.36 3.68
C LYS A 91 7.54 6.13 4.44
N ASP A 92 7.65 5.29 5.45
CA ASP A 92 6.48 4.97 6.25
C ASP A 92 6.09 6.06 7.20
N LYS A 93 6.86 7.08 7.26
CA LYS A 93 6.51 8.13 8.19
C LYS A 93 6.56 9.45 7.56
#